data_5cebbe77752911772dec04642993ee12
#
_entry.id   5cebbe77752911772dec04642993ee12
#
_cell.length_a   1.000
_cell.length_b   1.000
_cell.length_c   1.000
_cell.angle_alpha   90.00
_cell.angle_beta   90.00
_cell.angle_gamma   90.00
#
_symmetry.space_group_name_H-M   'P 1'
#
loop_
_entity.id
_entity.type
_entity.pdbx_description
1 polymer ?
#
loop_
_entity_poly.entity_id
_entity_poly.type
_entity_poly.pdbx_seq_one_letter_code
_entity_poly.pdbx_strand_id
1 'polypeptide(L)'
;MYMKKLLFFVCVMLTWFHTDATAKTLVVYYSYTGNCREIVATLTSQIQADVLEIQPAEKGLKYEANGYALGTQLLNAIKANPNDAGSYPAIDPVATTLDDYETIIIVTPLWWSQMAANMQTFLFNYGGQMAGKNVGLIISSASSGISGVVADCKRLVPDGKYFSENLWINHSNHSNRATLIQAWLTDINYHTVTGINETKATTTAPSRIYDLGGRLLVEEPSKGLYIKNGKKFIR
;
A
#
# COMPACT_ATOMS: atom_id res chain seq x y z
N MET A 1 61.29 -32.84 31.22
CA MET A 1 60.36 -33.39 30.25
C MET A 1 59.10 -32.46 30.19
N TYR A 2 59.11 -31.50 29.29
CA TYR A 2 58.06 -30.48 29.22
C TYR A 2 56.97 -30.89 28.23
N MET A 3 55.76 -31.13 28.77
CA MET A 3 54.56 -31.34 27.96
C MET A 3 53.97 -30.02 27.55
N LYS A 4 54.06 -29.66 26.26
CA LYS A 4 53.44 -28.52 25.61
C LYS A 4 51.93 -28.77 25.55
N LYS A 5 51.13 -27.99 26.28
CA LYS A 5 49.67 -27.95 26.08
C LYS A 5 49.33 -27.13 24.87
N LEU A 6 48.85 -27.76 23.82
CA LEU A 6 48.34 -27.16 22.59
C LEU A 6 46.91 -26.66 22.88
N LEU A 7 46.74 -25.35 22.97
CA LEU A 7 45.42 -24.71 23.14
C LEU A 7 44.81 -24.57 21.75
N PHE A 8 43.80 -25.36 21.46
CA PHE A 8 43.02 -25.25 20.22
C PHE A 8 41.98 -24.12 20.38
N PHE A 9 42.23 -22.99 19.74
CA PHE A 9 41.28 -21.87 19.69
C PHE A 9 40.26 -22.16 18.58
N VAL A 10 39.09 -22.69 18.92
CA VAL A 10 37.96 -22.82 17.98
C VAL A 10 37.30 -21.44 17.86
N CYS A 11 37.63 -20.75 16.79
CA CYS A 11 36.96 -19.50 16.41
C CYS A 11 35.60 -19.87 15.80
N VAL A 12 34.53 -19.86 16.60
CA VAL A 12 33.16 -19.99 16.09
C VAL A 12 32.82 -18.68 15.40
N MET A 13 32.93 -18.66 14.06
CA MET A 13 32.36 -17.59 13.26
C MET A 13 30.84 -17.73 13.33
N LEU A 14 30.21 -16.94 14.18
CA LEU A 14 28.76 -16.67 14.08
C LEU A 14 28.55 -15.86 12.79
N THR A 15 28.23 -16.55 11.70
CA THR A 15 27.64 -15.87 10.54
C THR A 15 26.26 -15.40 10.97
N TRP A 16 26.14 -14.13 11.25
CA TRP A 16 24.86 -13.46 11.36
C TRP A 16 24.21 -13.51 9.98
N PHE A 17 23.30 -14.44 9.78
CA PHE A 17 22.36 -14.35 8.69
C PHE A 17 21.48 -13.14 8.96
N HIS A 18 21.84 -12.01 8.36
CA HIS A 18 20.89 -10.93 8.17
C HIS A 18 19.88 -11.47 7.16
N THR A 19 18.77 -11.99 7.65
CA THR A 19 17.57 -12.04 6.81
C THR A 19 17.22 -10.59 6.57
N ASP A 20 17.44 -10.10 5.34
CA ASP A 20 16.87 -8.84 4.90
C ASP A 20 15.36 -8.96 5.12
N ALA A 21 14.88 -8.44 6.24
CA ALA A 21 13.45 -8.30 6.47
C ALA A 21 12.98 -7.32 5.39
N THR A 22 12.32 -7.85 4.36
CA THR A 22 11.69 -6.99 3.36
C THR A 22 10.73 -6.05 4.08
N ALA A 23 10.93 -4.76 3.90
CA ALA A 23 10.12 -3.72 4.51
C ALA A 23 8.63 -4.00 4.22
N LYS A 24 7.87 -4.33 5.27
CA LYS A 24 6.44 -4.68 5.09
C LYS A 24 5.61 -3.43 4.94
N THR A 25 4.67 -3.50 4.02
CA THR A 25 3.66 -2.44 3.80
C THR A 25 2.30 -2.91 4.27
N LEU A 26 1.59 -2.03 4.99
CA LEU A 26 0.18 -2.19 5.32
C LEU A 26 -0.64 -1.16 4.56
N VAL A 27 -1.68 -1.59 3.86
CA VAL A 27 -2.70 -0.73 3.29
C VAL A 27 -3.90 -0.72 4.23
N VAL A 28 -4.16 0.42 4.86
CA VAL A 28 -5.33 0.62 5.72
C VAL A 28 -6.37 1.42 4.97
N TYR A 29 -7.61 0.95 4.92
CA TYR A 29 -8.64 1.66 4.18
C TYR A 29 -10.01 1.63 4.85
N TYR A 30 -10.80 2.66 4.54
CA TYR A 30 -12.24 2.70 4.78
C TYR A 30 -12.97 2.90 3.45
N SER A 31 -14.06 2.18 3.22
CA SER A 31 -14.86 2.32 2.00
C SER A 31 -16.34 2.18 2.26
N TYR A 32 -17.11 3.27 2.06
CA TYR A 32 -18.56 3.24 2.18
C TYR A 32 -19.24 2.83 0.86
N THR A 33 -18.88 3.49 -0.24
CA THR A 33 -19.51 3.28 -1.57
C THR A 33 -18.79 2.28 -2.45
N GLY A 34 -17.71 1.66 -1.98
CA GLY A 34 -16.90 0.70 -2.75
C GLY A 34 -15.69 1.30 -3.46
N ASN A 35 -15.65 2.61 -3.73
CA ASN A 35 -14.56 3.24 -4.50
C ASN A 35 -13.17 3.01 -3.90
N CYS A 36 -13.00 3.19 -2.57
CA CYS A 36 -11.72 2.94 -1.93
C CYS A 36 -11.34 1.45 -1.98
N ARG A 37 -12.30 0.53 -1.88
CA ARG A 37 -12.04 -0.91 -2.02
C ARG A 37 -11.52 -1.25 -3.42
N GLU A 38 -12.06 -0.65 -4.48
CA GLU A 38 -11.56 -0.82 -5.85
C GLU A 38 -10.16 -0.23 -6.03
N ILE A 39 -9.88 0.92 -5.40
CA ILE A 39 -8.55 1.53 -5.39
C ILE A 39 -7.55 0.60 -4.71
N VAL A 40 -7.90 0.04 -3.54
CA VAL A 40 -7.04 -0.89 -2.81
C VAL A 40 -6.79 -2.17 -3.60
N ALA A 41 -7.82 -2.76 -4.22
CA ALA A 41 -7.66 -3.93 -5.07
C ALA A 41 -6.70 -3.65 -6.25
N THR A 42 -6.76 -2.45 -6.84
CA THR A 42 -5.85 -2.03 -7.91
C THR A 42 -4.43 -1.78 -7.37
N LEU A 43 -4.28 -1.16 -6.21
CA LEU A 43 -2.99 -0.90 -5.57
C LEU A 43 -2.27 -2.23 -5.24
N THR A 44 -2.97 -3.17 -4.60
CA THR A 44 -2.40 -4.46 -4.19
C THR A 44 -2.14 -5.42 -5.36
N SER A 45 -2.66 -5.13 -6.56
CA SER A 45 -2.21 -5.79 -7.78
C SER A 45 -0.86 -5.29 -8.31
N GLN A 46 -0.39 -4.14 -7.82
CA GLN A 46 0.86 -3.50 -8.24
C GLN A 46 1.96 -3.55 -7.17
N ILE A 47 1.61 -3.73 -5.89
CA ILE A 47 2.56 -3.86 -4.78
C ILE A 47 2.19 -5.03 -3.87
N GLN A 48 3.20 -5.57 -3.20
CA GLN A 48 2.97 -6.54 -2.12
C GLN A 48 2.67 -5.78 -0.82
N ALA A 49 1.49 -6.00 -0.25
CA ALA A 49 1.06 -5.36 1.00
C ALA A 49 0.01 -6.20 1.72
N ASP A 50 0.02 -6.13 3.04
CA ASP A 50 -1.11 -6.59 3.85
C ASP A 50 -2.23 -5.54 3.80
N VAL A 51 -3.48 -5.97 3.99
CA VAL A 51 -4.65 -5.09 3.86
C VAL A 51 -5.50 -5.13 5.12
N LEU A 52 -5.85 -3.96 5.63
CA LEU A 52 -6.76 -3.77 6.76
C LEU A 52 -7.94 -2.88 6.37
N GLU A 53 -9.15 -3.43 6.34
CA GLU A 53 -10.38 -2.65 6.15
C GLU A 53 -10.92 -2.17 7.49
N ILE A 54 -11.11 -0.87 7.64
CA ILE A 54 -11.76 -0.29 8.81
C ILE A 54 -13.26 -0.39 8.65
N GLN A 55 -13.92 -0.95 9.65
CA GLN A 55 -15.36 -1.12 9.68
C GLN A 55 -15.96 -0.34 10.85
N PRO A 56 -17.10 0.37 10.66
CA PRO A 56 -17.85 0.93 11.79
C PRO A 56 -18.32 -0.21 12.71
N ALA A 57 -18.29 0.00 14.03
CA ALA A 57 -18.78 -0.98 14.98
C ALA A 57 -20.30 -1.19 14.82
N GLU A 58 -21.05 -0.12 14.61
CA GLU A 58 -22.45 -0.19 14.26
C GLU A 58 -22.60 -0.48 12.77
N LYS A 59 -23.30 -1.58 12.44
CA LYS A 59 -23.49 -2.03 11.06
C LYS A 59 -24.76 -1.46 10.45
N GLY A 60 -24.77 -1.38 9.11
CA GLY A 60 -25.96 -0.94 8.36
C GLY A 60 -26.24 0.56 8.43
N LEU A 61 -25.29 1.36 8.89
CA LEU A 61 -25.41 2.82 8.91
C LEU A 61 -25.59 3.36 7.49
N LYS A 62 -26.60 4.22 7.34
CA LYS A 62 -26.91 4.90 6.06
C LYS A 62 -26.48 6.36 6.17
N TYR A 63 -25.25 6.65 5.79
CA TYR A 63 -24.69 7.99 5.88
C TYR A 63 -25.37 8.99 4.94
N GLU A 64 -25.95 8.51 3.82
CA GLU A 64 -26.73 9.32 2.85
C GLU A 64 -28.12 9.68 3.32
N ALA A 65 -28.67 8.98 4.35
CA ALA A 65 -30.00 9.27 4.84
C ALA A 65 -30.12 10.68 5.41
N ASN A 66 -31.33 11.26 5.29
CA ASN A 66 -31.66 12.59 5.80
C ASN A 66 -30.68 13.68 5.36
N GLY A 67 -30.27 13.68 4.08
CA GLY A 67 -29.32 14.67 3.54
C GLY A 67 -27.93 14.57 4.17
N TYR A 68 -27.47 13.36 4.43
CA TYR A 68 -26.17 13.06 5.05
C TYR A 68 -26.02 13.55 6.50
N ALA A 69 -27.12 13.60 7.24
CA ALA A 69 -27.13 14.15 8.60
C ALA A 69 -26.15 13.42 9.54
N LEU A 70 -26.09 12.07 9.47
CA LEU A 70 -25.19 11.29 10.32
C LEU A 70 -23.71 11.61 10.07
N GLY A 71 -23.27 11.60 8.81
CA GLY A 71 -21.89 11.93 8.47
C GLY A 71 -21.50 13.35 8.88
N THR A 72 -22.41 14.31 8.69
CA THR A 72 -22.25 15.70 9.13
C THR A 72 -22.09 15.78 10.64
N GLN A 73 -22.95 15.08 11.40
CA GLN A 73 -22.89 15.05 12.87
C GLN A 73 -21.55 14.50 13.37
N LEU A 74 -21.09 13.38 12.82
CA LEU A 74 -19.82 12.75 13.22
C LEU A 74 -18.62 13.67 12.99
N LEU A 75 -18.55 14.30 11.82
CA LEU A 75 -17.44 15.23 11.53
C LEU A 75 -17.48 16.48 12.38
N ASN A 76 -18.68 17.01 12.67
CA ASN A 76 -18.84 18.16 13.56
C ASN A 76 -18.43 17.84 15.00
N ALA A 77 -18.74 16.62 15.49
CA ALA A 77 -18.30 16.18 16.81
C ALA A 77 -16.77 16.14 16.91
N ILE A 78 -16.09 15.52 15.94
CA ILE A 78 -14.63 15.46 15.88
C ILE A 78 -14.03 16.87 15.80
N LYS A 79 -14.61 17.74 14.96
CA LYS A 79 -14.11 19.11 14.80
C LYS A 79 -14.26 19.94 16.06
N ALA A 80 -15.35 19.75 16.80
CA ALA A 80 -15.60 20.48 18.05
C ALA A 80 -14.64 20.04 19.18
N ASN A 81 -14.33 18.75 19.27
CA ASN A 81 -13.49 18.19 20.33
C ASN A 81 -12.49 17.17 19.77
N PRO A 82 -11.47 17.59 18.98
CA PRO A 82 -10.60 16.68 18.24
C PRO A 82 -9.66 15.83 19.11
N ASN A 83 -9.53 16.16 20.39
CA ASN A 83 -8.70 15.42 21.36
C ASN A 83 -9.52 14.54 22.31
N ASP A 84 -10.85 14.53 22.18
CA ASP A 84 -11.73 13.71 22.99
C ASP A 84 -12.12 12.44 22.23
N ALA A 85 -11.78 11.27 22.79
CA ALA A 85 -12.12 9.97 22.22
C ALA A 85 -13.63 9.80 22.00
N GLY A 86 -14.47 10.41 22.85
CA GLY A 86 -15.92 10.37 22.74
C GLY A 86 -16.47 11.08 21.49
N SER A 87 -15.67 11.89 20.82
CA SER A 87 -16.04 12.58 19.57
C SER A 87 -15.89 11.70 18.32
N TYR A 88 -15.20 10.56 18.44
CA TYR A 88 -14.93 9.68 17.34
C TYR A 88 -15.92 8.50 17.33
N PRO A 89 -16.51 8.14 16.17
CA PRO A 89 -17.41 6.99 16.10
C PRO A 89 -16.65 5.69 16.39
N ALA A 90 -17.31 4.74 17.03
CA ALA A 90 -16.71 3.42 17.29
C ALA A 90 -16.46 2.66 15.98
N ILE A 91 -15.31 1.99 15.92
CA ILE A 91 -14.93 1.05 14.85
C ILE A 91 -14.75 -0.34 15.43
N ASP A 92 -14.78 -1.37 14.58
CA ASP A 92 -14.43 -2.73 14.99
C ASP A 92 -13.02 -2.77 15.57
N PRO A 93 -12.76 -3.66 16.55
CA PRO A 93 -11.42 -3.86 17.08
C PRO A 93 -10.42 -4.22 15.98
N VAL A 94 -9.26 -3.57 15.99
CA VAL A 94 -8.16 -3.86 15.08
C VAL A 94 -7.25 -4.90 15.74
N ALA A 95 -7.15 -6.07 15.11
CA ALA A 95 -6.34 -7.19 15.62
C ALA A 95 -4.87 -7.13 15.17
N THR A 96 -4.53 -6.24 14.24
CA THR A 96 -3.19 -6.13 13.65
C THR A 96 -2.34 -5.13 14.45
N THR A 97 -1.14 -5.55 14.86
CA THR A 97 -0.13 -4.60 15.35
C THR A 97 0.49 -3.84 14.18
N LEU A 98 0.77 -2.56 14.37
CA LEU A 98 1.44 -1.74 13.34
C LEU A 98 2.97 -1.84 13.43
N ASP A 99 3.53 -2.48 14.46
CA ASP A 99 4.97 -2.52 14.69
C ASP A 99 5.74 -3.24 13.58
N ASP A 100 5.12 -4.24 12.95
CA ASP A 100 5.73 -5.05 11.90
C ASP A 100 5.86 -4.33 10.54
N TYR A 101 5.28 -3.13 10.40
CA TYR A 101 5.21 -2.40 9.13
C TYR A 101 6.10 -1.17 9.16
N GLU A 102 6.87 -0.99 8.10
CA GLU A 102 7.70 0.20 7.87
C GLU A 102 6.95 1.26 7.05
N THR A 103 6.01 0.82 6.23
CA THR A 103 5.20 1.69 5.37
C THR A 103 3.72 1.45 5.61
N ILE A 104 2.95 2.51 5.78
CA ILE A 104 1.50 2.47 5.91
C ILE A 104 0.89 3.36 4.84
N ILE A 105 0.08 2.78 3.97
CA ILE A 105 -0.67 3.51 2.95
C ILE A 105 -2.12 3.62 3.41
N ILE A 106 -2.59 4.83 3.62
CA ILE A 106 -3.95 5.15 4.05
C ILE A 106 -4.79 5.45 2.82
N VAL A 107 -5.89 4.70 2.62
CA VAL A 107 -6.84 4.91 1.53
C VAL A 107 -8.19 5.28 2.13
N THR A 108 -8.67 6.50 1.88
CA THR A 108 -9.86 7.04 2.55
C THR A 108 -10.75 7.83 1.62
N PRO A 109 -12.09 7.76 1.79
CA PRO A 109 -12.96 8.72 1.14
C PRO A 109 -12.89 10.08 1.82
N LEU A 110 -13.17 11.11 1.05
CA LEU A 110 -13.34 12.46 1.52
C LEU A 110 -14.83 12.71 1.86
N TRP A 111 -15.11 13.18 3.06
CA TRP A 111 -16.42 13.65 3.51
C TRP A 111 -16.36 15.13 3.86
N TRP A 112 -17.13 15.98 3.17
CA TRP A 112 -17.18 17.45 3.43
C TRP A 112 -15.78 18.08 3.56
N SER A 113 -14.92 17.80 2.61
CA SER A 113 -13.52 18.25 2.56
C SER A 113 -12.63 17.75 3.70
N GLN A 114 -13.09 16.80 4.51
CA GLN A 114 -12.35 16.19 5.62
C GLN A 114 -12.18 14.67 5.37
N MET A 115 -11.33 14.04 6.14
CA MET A 115 -11.20 12.59 6.17
C MET A 115 -12.47 11.96 6.74
N ALA A 116 -12.92 10.83 6.18
CA ALA A 116 -14.08 10.09 6.70
C ALA A 116 -13.91 9.77 8.19
N ALA A 117 -14.97 9.96 8.98
CA ALA A 117 -14.93 9.88 10.44
C ALA A 117 -14.36 8.54 10.96
N ASN A 118 -14.73 7.40 10.33
CA ASN A 118 -14.23 6.09 10.73
C ASN A 118 -12.71 5.93 10.53
N MET A 119 -12.15 6.52 9.47
CA MET A 119 -10.71 6.56 9.28
C MET A 119 -10.03 7.49 10.28
N GLN A 120 -10.65 8.63 10.62
CA GLN A 120 -10.15 9.50 11.69
C GLN A 120 -10.13 8.76 13.02
N THR A 121 -11.14 7.93 13.34
CA THR A 121 -11.13 7.08 14.54
C THR A 121 -9.94 6.13 14.56
N PHE A 122 -9.67 5.46 13.45
CA PHE A 122 -8.51 4.58 13.36
C PHE A 122 -7.21 5.34 13.62
N LEU A 123 -7.01 6.48 12.97
CA LEU A 123 -5.80 7.28 13.16
C LEU A 123 -5.70 7.90 14.56
N PHE A 124 -6.82 8.27 15.18
CA PHE A 124 -6.83 8.73 16.57
C PHE A 124 -6.33 7.66 17.53
N ASN A 125 -6.76 6.41 17.33
CA ASN A 125 -6.39 5.29 18.20
C ASN A 125 -4.98 4.75 17.93
N TYR A 126 -4.53 4.74 16.68
CA TYR A 126 -3.32 4.03 16.26
C TYR A 126 -2.26 4.93 15.61
N GLY A 127 -2.56 6.21 15.37
CA GLY A 127 -1.63 7.13 14.67
C GLY A 127 -0.30 7.31 15.40
N GLY A 128 -0.29 7.25 16.73
CA GLY A 128 0.95 7.28 17.51
C GLY A 128 1.91 6.11 17.20
N GLN A 129 1.39 4.94 16.82
CA GLN A 129 2.19 3.78 16.40
C GLN A 129 2.79 3.94 15.01
N MET A 130 2.40 4.98 14.26
CA MET A 130 2.95 5.31 12.94
C MET A 130 4.15 6.27 13.01
N ALA A 131 4.59 6.67 14.21
CA ALA A 131 5.74 7.54 14.40
C ALA A 131 6.99 6.94 13.71
N GLY A 132 7.64 7.74 12.87
CA GLY A 132 8.83 7.33 12.12
C GLY A 132 8.60 6.36 10.95
N LYS A 133 7.37 5.89 10.72
CA LYS A 133 7.02 5.03 9.58
C LYS A 133 6.75 5.88 8.33
N ASN A 134 6.97 5.31 7.15
CA ASN A 134 6.59 5.93 5.89
C ASN A 134 5.06 5.94 5.75
N VAL A 135 4.48 7.10 5.45
CA VAL A 135 3.04 7.28 5.35
C VAL A 135 2.66 7.77 3.95
N GLY A 136 1.90 6.96 3.23
CA GLY A 136 1.28 7.30 1.96
C GLY A 136 -0.20 7.60 2.12
N LEU A 137 -0.75 8.51 1.30
CA LEU A 137 -2.14 8.88 1.37
C LEU A 137 -2.78 8.87 -0.02
N ILE A 138 -3.81 8.04 -0.19
CA ILE A 138 -4.65 7.97 -1.38
C ILE A 138 -6.06 8.38 -0.99
N ILE A 139 -6.62 9.39 -1.66
CA ILE A 139 -7.89 9.99 -1.30
C ILE A 139 -8.88 9.84 -2.45
N SER A 140 -10.04 9.26 -2.14
CA SER A 140 -11.18 9.17 -3.05
C SER A 140 -12.20 10.26 -2.76
N SER A 141 -12.59 11.02 -3.78
CA SER A 141 -13.65 12.03 -3.65
C SER A 141 -14.50 12.13 -4.91
N ALA A 142 -15.61 12.85 -4.86
CA ALA A 142 -16.38 13.17 -6.06
C ALA A 142 -15.65 14.23 -6.90
N SER A 143 -15.39 15.41 -6.32
CA SER A 143 -14.77 16.55 -7.02
C SER A 143 -14.04 17.53 -6.10
N SER A 144 -14.18 17.39 -4.78
CA SER A 144 -13.57 18.33 -3.83
C SER A 144 -12.07 18.10 -3.69
N GLY A 145 -11.31 19.18 -3.51
CA GLY A 145 -9.88 19.11 -3.24
C GLY A 145 -9.54 18.42 -1.91
N ILE A 146 -8.36 17.87 -1.81
CA ILE A 146 -7.95 16.90 -0.76
C ILE A 146 -7.24 17.53 0.45
N SER A 147 -7.02 18.86 0.47
CA SER A 147 -6.20 19.53 1.49
C SER A 147 -6.66 19.30 2.93
N GLY A 148 -7.98 19.25 3.16
CA GLY A 148 -8.53 18.98 4.50
C GLY A 148 -8.27 17.56 4.97
N VAL A 149 -8.35 16.56 4.07
CA VAL A 149 -8.00 15.16 4.40
C VAL A 149 -6.52 15.03 4.76
N VAL A 150 -5.66 15.72 4.00
CA VAL A 150 -4.21 15.77 4.29
C VAL A 150 -3.95 16.42 5.66
N ALA A 151 -4.66 17.52 5.97
CA ALA A 151 -4.54 18.18 7.27
C ALA A 151 -5.00 17.28 8.42
N ASP A 152 -6.13 16.57 8.28
CA ASP A 152 -6.61 15.59 9.27
C ASP A 152 -5.60 14.47 9.49
N CYS A 153 -5.03 13.94 8.41
CA CYS A 153 -4.02 12.89 8.51
C CYS A 153 -2.80 13.37 9.28
N LYS A 154 -2.25 14.53 8.96
CA LYS A 154 -1.08 15.10 9.62
C LYS A 154 -1.36 15.47 11.10
N ARG A 155 -2.57 15.87 11.43
CA ARG A 155 -3.00 16.13 12.81
C ARG A 155 -3.00 14.82 13.63
N LEU A 156 -3.47 13.73 13.05
CA LEU A 156 -3.64 12.44 13.74
C LEU A 156 -2.38 11.57 13.72
N VAL A 157 -1.47 11.81 12.78
CA VAL A 157 -0.19 11.10 12.64
C VAL A 157 0.95 12.13 12.50
N PRO A 158 1.20 12.95 13.54
CA PRO A 158 2.14 14.08 13.43
C PRO A 158 3.59 13.65 13.17
N ASP A 159 3.98 12.50 13.68
CA ASP A 159 5.36 12.00 13.60
C ASP A 159 5.59 10.98 12.46
N GLY A 160 4.64 10.86 11.54
CA GLY A 160 4.79 10.04 10.33
C GLY A 160 5.75 10.66 9.33
N LYS A 161 6.51 9.84 8.61
CA LYS A 161 7.33 10.28 7.48
C LYS A 161 6.50 10.25 6.20
N TYR A 162 5.88 11.36 5.87
CA TYR A 162 5.00 11.45 4.72
C TYR A 162 5.78 11.39 3.40
N PHE A 163 5.28 10.63 2.44
CA PHE A 163 5.74 10.75 1.07
C PHE A 163 5.47 12.15 0.52
N SER A 164 6.26 12.55 -0.48
CA SER A 164 6.20 13.91 -1.07
C SER A 164 4.84 14.22 -1.70
N GLU A 165 4.19 13.18 -2.25
CA GLU A 165 2.96 13.33 -3.03
C GLU A 165 1.81 12.51 -2.43
N ASN A 166 0.62 13.09 -2.43
CA ASN A 166 -0.63 12.40 -2.11
C ASN A 166 -1.39 12.10 -3.41
N LEU A 167 -1.96 10.91 -3.51
CA LEU A 167 -2.75 10.55 -4.70
C LEU A 167 -4.21 10.92 -4.53
N TRP A 168 -4.73 11.71 -5.46
CA TRP A 168 -6.14 12.06 -5.53
C TRP A 168 -6.84 11.35 -6.68
N ILE A 169 -7.77 10.45 -6.34
CA ILE A 169 -8.63 9.76 -7.30
C ILE A 169 -10.06 10.26 -7.11
N ASN A 170 -10.57 10.95 -8.12
CA ASN A 170 -11.92 11.50 -8.11
C ASN A 170 -12.82 10.79 -9.13
N HIS A 171 -14.10 11.19 -9.18
CA HIS A 171 -15.07 10.58 -10.09
C HIS A 171 -14.63 10.62 -11.57
N SER A 172 -14.00 11.71 -12.01
CA SER A 172 -13.62 11.87 -13.43
C SER A 172 -12.40 11.04 -13.85
N ASN A 173 -11.52 10.67 -12.91
CA ASN A 173 -10.29 9.93 -13.19
C ASN A 173 -10.26 8.50 -12.61
N HIS A 174 -11.33 8.07 -11.94
CA HIS A 174 -11.41 6.77 -11.28
C HIS A 174 -11.19 5.58 -12.24
N SER A 175 -11.62 5.68 -13.49
CA SER A 175 -11.38 4.66 -14.52
C SER A 175 -9.89 4.48 -14.85
N ASN A 176 -9.09 5.51 -14.65
CA ASN A 176 -7.65 5.53 -14.91
C ASN A 176 -6.81 5.22 -13.65
N ARG A 177 -7.45 4.76 -12.56
CA ARG A 177 -6.79 4.55 -11.26
C ARG A 177 -5.53 3.68 -11.32
N ALA A 178 -5.48 2.69 -12.22
CA ALA A 178 -4.31 1.82 -12.34
C ALA A 178 -3.07 2.60 -12.80
N THR A 179 -3.21 3.44 -13.80
CA THR A 179 -2.14 4.31 -14.31
C THR A 179 -1.75 5.37 -13.29
N LEU A 180 -2.74 5.96 -12.60
CA LEU A 180 -2.50 6.98 -11.58
C LEU A 180 -1.74 6.40 -10.38
N ILE A 181 -2.09 5.20 -9.93
CA ILE A 181 -1.40 4.50 -8.83
C ILE A 181 0.03 4.18 -9.24
N GLN A 182 0.26 3.66 -10.46
CA GLN A 182 1.60 3.37 -10.95
C GLN A 182 2.47 4.63 -11.04
N ALA A 183 1.92 5.73 -11.54
CA ALA A 183 2.62 7.02 -11.60
C ALA A 183 2.98 7.50 -10.19
N TRP A 184 2.01 7.48 -9.26
CA TRP A 184 2.23 7.89 -7.88
C TRP A 184 3.30 7.03 -7.17
N LEU A 185 3.27 5.70 -7.33
CA LEU A 185 4.31 4.81 -6.78
C LEU A 185 5.70 5.15 -7.30
N THR A 186 5.79 5.57 -8.57
CA THR A 186 7.05 6.04 -9.18
C THR A 186 7.49 7.37 -8.58
N ASP A 187 6.58 8.34 -8.49
CA ASP A 187 6.84 9.70 -8.01
C ASP A 187 7.33 9.71 -6.56
N ILE A 188 6.77 8.83 -5.71
CA ILE A 188 7.20 8.67 -4.31
C ILE A 188 8.42 7.76 -4.14
N ASN A 189 8.99 7.22 -5.23
CA ASN A 189 10.08 6.25 -5.20
C ASN A 189 9.79 5.05 -4.29
N TYR A 190 8.56 4.53 -4.32
CA TYR A 190 8.06 3.50 -3.40
C TYR A 190 9.03 2.31 -3.27
N HIS A 191 9.48 1.74 -4.37
CA HIS A 191 10.37 0.57 -4.38
C HIS A 191 11.74 0.84 -3.75
N THR A 192 12.26 2.05 -3.90
CA THR A 192 13.54 2.44 -3.30
C THR A 192 13.40 2.64 -1.78
N VAL A 193 12.31 3.26 -1.33
CA VAL A 193 12.05 3.55 0.09
C VAL A 193 11.72 2.29 0.86
N THR A 194 10.99 1.36 0.27
CA THR A 194 10.56 0.11 0.92
C THR A 194 11.59 -1.03 0.79
N GLY A 195 12.67 -0.83 0.00
CA GLY A 195 13.63 -1.89 -0.27
C GLY A 195 13.07 -3.05 -1.12
N ILE A 196 11.82 -2.96 -1.53
CA ILE A 196 11.20 -3.91 -2.46
C ILE A 196 11.68 -3.54 -3.85
N ASN A 197 12.85 -4.04 -4.23
CA ASN A 197 13.24 -4.03 -5.64
C ASN A 197 12.28 -4.97 -6.36
N GLU A 198 11.51 -4.43 -7.33
CA GLU A 198 11.00 -5.31 -8.38
C GLU A 198 12.20 -6.08 -8.88
N THR A 199 12.21 -7.39 -8.67
CA THR A 199 12.98 -8.26 -9.51
C THR A 199 12.35 -8.04 -10.89
N LYS A 200 12.84 -7.03 -11.65
CA LYS A 200 12.74 -7.09 -13.09
C LYS A 200 13.18 -8.50 -13.37
N ALA A 201 12.23 -9.36 -13.71
CA ALA A 201 12.55 -10.59 -14.36
C ALA A 201 13.36 -10.16 -15.57
N THR A 202 14.66 -10.09 -15.39
CA THR A 202 15.60 -10.18 -16.49
C THR A 202 15.38 -11.59 -16.99
N THR A 203 14.26 -11.77 -17.72
CA THR A 203 14.08 -12.87 -18.62
C THR A 203 15.09 -12.66 -19.74
N THR A 204 16.37 -12.85 -19.42
CA THR A 204 17.26 -13.59 -20.26
C THR A 204 16.90 -15.08 -20.08
N ALA A 205 15.61 -15.42 -20.22
CA ALA A 205 15.25 -16.73 -20.67
C ALA A 205 16.01 -16.89 -21.99
N PRO A 206 16.86 -17.91 -22.15
CA PRO A 206 17.54 -18.13 -23.42
C PRO A 206 16.47 -18.10 -24.50
N SER A 207 16.69 -17.28 -25.53
CA SER A 207 15.74 -17.05 -26.62
C SER A 207 15.29 -18.41 -27.17
N ARG A 208 14.13 -18.89 -26.73
CA ARG A 208 13.60 -20.17 -27.17
C ARG A 208 12.88 -19.96 -28.50
N ILE A 209 13.28 -20.73 -29.50
CA ILE A 209 12.75 -20.69 -30.85
C ILE A 209 11.96 -21.99 -31.07
N TYR A 210 10.75 -21.87 -31.59
CA TYR A 210 9.86 -23.01 -31.85
C TYR A 210 9.40 -23.01 -33.29
N ASP A 211 9.24 -24.18 -33.88
CA ASP A 211 8.49 -24.33 -35.13
C ASP A 211 6.97 -24.17 -34.87
N LEU A 212 6.18 -24.17 -35.94
CA LEU A 212 4.72 -24.05 -35.82
C LEU A 212 4.05 -25.25 -35.14
N GLY A 213 4.73 -26.38 -35.06
CA GLY A 213 4.28 -27.57 -34.35
C GLY A 213 4.65 -27.54 -32.85
N GLY A 214 5.28 -26.45 -32.36
CA GLY A 214 5.66 -26.29 -30.94
C GLY A 214 6.97 -27.00 -30.56
N ARG A 215 7.74 -27.51 -31.52
CA ARG A 215 9.03 -28.16 -31.27
C ARG A 215 10.13 -27.12 -31.12
N LEU A 216 10.95 -27.23 -30.08
CA LEU A 216 12.09 -26.38 -29.81
C LEU A 216 13.14 -26.51 -30.93
N LEU A 217 13.57 -25.39 -31.48
CA LEU A 217 14.65 -25.31 -32.45
C LEU A 217 15.93 -24.80 -31.76
N VAL A 218 17.08 -25.36 -32.18
CA VAL A 218 18.38 -24.99 -31.63
C VAL A 218 18.84 -23.62 -32.19
N GLU A 219 18.43 -23.30 -33.42
CA GLU A 219 18.75 -22.06 -34.11
C GLU A 219 17.59 -21.59 -35.01
N GLU A 220 17.66 -20.35 -35.47
CA GLU A 220 16.65 -19.81 -36.39
C GLU A 220 16.68 -20.51 -37.74
N PRO A 221 15.54 -21.01 -38.24
CA PRO A 221 15.48 -21.65 -39.55
C PRO A 221 15.84 -20.65 -40.64
N SER A 222 16.56 -21.13 -41.65
CA SER A 222 16.96 -20.31 -42.83
C SER A 222 15.78 -19.90 -43.70
N LYS A 223 14.66 -20.64 -43.64
CA LYS A 223 13.39 -20.34 -44.37
C LYS A 223 12.21 -20.86 -43.54
N GLY A 224 11.08 -20.15 -43.68
CA GLY A 224 9.80 -20.56 -43.13
C GLY A 224 9.35 -19.75 -41.90
N LEU A 225 8.31 -20.25 -41.23
CA LEU A 225 7.67 -19.62 -40.10
C LEU A 225 8.21 -20.21 -38.78
N TYR A 226 8.54 -19.35 -37.81
CA TYR A 226 8.93 -19.77 -36.48
C TYR A 226 8.45 -18.79 -35.42
N ILE A 227 8.42 -19.23 -34.17
CA ILE A 227 8.04 -18.43 -33.00
C ILE A 227 9.29 -18.22 -32.15
N LYS A 228 9.65 -16.97 -31.84
CA LYS A 228 10.74 -16.58 -30.98
C LYS A 228 10.22 -15.60 -29.91
N ASN A 229 10.42 -15.94 -28.63
CA ASN A 229 9.95 -15.13 -27.52
C ASN A 229 8.44 -14.76 -27.62
N GLY A 230 7.61 -15.72 -28.03
CA GLY A 230 6.17 -15.53 -28.18
C GLY A 230 5.74 -14.74 -29.43
N LYS A 231 6.66 -14.28 -30.27
CA LYS A 231 6.36 -13.56 -31.52
C LYS A 231 6.63 -14.43 -32.74
N LYS A 232 5.80 -14.27 -33.76
CA LYS A 232 5.87 -14.99 -35.03
C LYS A 232 6.80 -14.26 -36.01
N PHE A 233 7.72 -15.02 -36.62
CA PHE A 233 8.66 -14.52 -37.62
C PHE A 233 8.56 -15.36 -38.91
N ILE A 234 8.83 -14.72 -40.03
CA ILE A 234 8.92 -15.32 -41.38
C ILE A 234 10.29 -15.00 -41.92
N ARG A 235 10.97 -16.00 -42.44
CA ARG A 235 12.22 -15.84 -43.22
C ARG A 235 12.11 -16.43 -44.58
#